data_db191ab6ebf6b9860c65ba4196a5cbc4
#
_entry.id   db191ab6ebf6b9860c65ba4196a5cbc4
#
_cell.length_a   1.000
_cell.length_b   1.000
_cell.length_c   1.000
_cell.angle_alpha   90.00
_cell.angle_beta   90.00
_cell.angle_gamma   90.00
#
_symmetry.space_group_name_H-M   'P 1'
#
loop_
_entity.id
_entity.type
_entity.pdbx_description
1 polymer ?
#
loop_
_entity_poly.entity_id
_entity_poly.type
_entity_poly.pdbx_seq_one_letter_code
_entity_poly.pdbx_strand_id
1 'polypeptide(L)'
;GELFAVRRELWQTLPEDTLLDDFVCSMLIASQGYKIAYCKEAYALETPSADMGEEGKRKKRIAAGGLQSVWRLKGLFNIFRYGTLSFQYVSHRVLRWTLTPLMLFLLLPANFVLALSGSPFYIGIFVLQLLFYTAAYAGYKMEQRNLRNKLLFIPYYFIFMNINVIRGFFYLHKNKGNGAWSKAKRGPSTL
;
A
#
# COMPACT_ATOMS: atom_id res chain seq x y z
N GLY A 1 2.72 7.60 10.18
CA GLY A 1 4.01 7.25 10.78
C GLY A 1 3.82 6.62 12.13
N GLU A 2 4.75 5.77 12.51
CA GLU A 2 4.70 5.06 13.80
C GLU A 2 5.07 6.00 14.96
N LEU A 3 5.80 7.05 14.64
CA LEU A 3 6.11 8.15 15.57
C LEU A 3 5.89 9.46 14.85
N PHE A 4 4.94 10.26 15.32
CA PHE A 4 4.75 11.61 14.84
C PHE A 4 4.31 12.54 15.97
N ALA A 5 4.69 13.80 15.86
CA ALA A 5 4.29 14.84 16.79
C ALA A 5 3.55 15.94 16.03
N VAL A 6 2.51 16.46 16.64
CA VAL A 6 1.70 17.54 16.06
C VAL A 6 1.45 18.62 17.13
N ARG A 7 1.43 19.87 16.74
CA ARG A 7 1.04 20.95 17.63
C ARG A 7 -0.42 20.76 18.04
N ARG A 8 -0.70 20.93 19.33
CA ARG A 8 -2.04 20.70 19.89
C ARG A 8 -3.13 21.52 19.19
N GLU A 9 -2.82 22.74 18.82
CA GLU A 9 -3.72 23.65 18.09
C GLU A 9 -4.10 23.18 16.68
N LEU A 10 -3.25 22.36 16.07
CA LEU A 10 -3.49 21.79 14.73
C LEU A 10 -4.17 20.42 14.77
N TRP A 11 -4.30 19.86 15.96
CA TRP A 11 -4.97 18.58 16.12
C TRP A 11 -6.45 18.71 15.83
N GLN A 12 -6.93 17.84 14.94
CA GLN A 12 -8.36 17.75 14.61
C GLN A 12 -8.89 16.39 15.04
N THR A 13 -10.03 16.39 15.70
CA THR A 13 -10.74 15.13 16.02
C THR A 13 -11.23 14.50 14.73
N LEU A 14 -10.75 13.29 14.45
CA LEU A 14 -11.16 12.50 13.29
C LEU A 14 -12.32 11.58 13.68
N PRO A 15 -13.15 11.15 12.71
CA PRO A 15 -14.16 10.12 12.95
C PRO A 15 -13.56 8.84 13.53
N GLU A 16 -14.23 8.22 14.48
CA GLU A 16 -13.76 7.02 15.21
C GLU A 16 -13.46 5.83 14.31
N ASP A 17 -14.11 5.75 13.15
CA ASP A 17 -13.90 4.73 12.14
C ASP A 17 -12.66 4.97 11.26
N THR A 18 -11.81 5.97 11.58
CA THR A 18 -10.60 6.27 10.81
C THR A 18 -9.54 5.18 11.01
N LEU A 19 -9.15 4.51 9.90
CA LEU A 19 -8.18 3.42 9.94
C LEU A 19 -6.72 3.88 9.91
N LEU A 20 -6.43 5.04 9.29
CA LEU A 20 -5.12 5.68 9.20
C LEU A 20 -5.22 7.13 9.69
N ASP A 21 -5.38 7.29 10.98
CA ASP A 21 -5.55 8.58 11.67
C ASP A 21 -4.32 9.48 11.50
N ASP A 22 -3.13 8.94 11.67
CA ASP A 22 -1.85 9.63 11.49
C ASP A 22 -1.73 10.23 10.08
N PHE A 23 -2.05 9.46 9.05
CA PHE A 23 -1.98 9.90 7.66
C PHE A 23 -3.03 10.97 7.35
N VAL A 24 -4.28 10.74 7.75
CA VAL A 24 -5.37 11.70 7.48
C VAL A 24 -5.12 13.02 8.21
N CYS A 25 -4.72 12.97 9.49
CA CYS A 25 -4.37 14.15 10.27
C CYS A 25 -3.23 14.94 9.60
N SER A 26 -2.15 14.27 9.21
CA SER A 26 -1.01 14.89 8.54
C SER A 26 -1.42 15.58 7.23
N MET A 27 -2.24 14.94 6.41
CA MET A 27 -2.70 15.51 5.14
C MET A 27 -3.64 16.70 5.32
N LEU A 28 -4.50 16.68 6.35
CA LEU A 28 -5.35 17.82 6.70
C LEU A 28 -4.53 19.02 7.16
N ILE A 29 -3.49 18.80 7.95
CA ILE A 29 -2.55 19.87 8.38
C ILE A 29 -1.79 20.42 7.18
N ALA A 30 -1.27 19.56 6.31
CA ALA A 30 -0.60 19.99 5.08
C ALA A 30 -1.52 20.81 4.15
N SER A 31 -2.81 20.46 4.09
CA SER A 31 -3.80 21.19 3.28
C SER A 31 -4.07 22.62 3.77
N GLN A 32 -3.74 22.92 5.02
CA GLN A 32 -3.79 24.27 5.61
C GLN A 32 -2.53 25.11 5.34
N GLY A 33 -1.56 24.56 4.58
CA GLY A 33 -0.31 25.24 4.25
C GLY A 33 0.85 24.98 5.24
N TYR A 34 0.64 24.17 6.27
CA TYR A 34 1.72 23.80 7.18
C TYR A 34 2.66 22.75 6.55
N LYS A 35 3.92 22.81 6.93
CA LYS A 35 4.94 21.86 6.48
C LYS A 35 5.09 20.71 7.47
N ILE A 36 5.23 19.50 6.95
CA ILE A 36 5.60 18.33 7.72
C ILE A 36 7.11 18.16 7.60
N ALA A 37 7.82 18.25 8.73
CA ALA A 37 9.27 18.08 8.78
C ALA A 37 9.60 16.63 9.22
N TYR A 38 10.65 16.07 8.63
CA TYR A 38 11.24 14.81 9.07
C TYR A 38 12.32 15.08 10.11
N CYS A 39 12.21 14.43 11.26
CA CYS A 39 13.21 14.48 12.33
C CYS A 39 13.98 13.14 12.32
N LYS A 40 15.22 13.18 11.86
CA LYS A 40 16.05 11.96 11.77
C LYS A 40 16.57 11.46 13.11
N GLU A 41 16.59 12.33 14.12
CA GLU A 41 17.00 12.01 15.48
C GLU A 41 15.93 11.24 16.25
N ALA A 42 14.65 11.34 15.80
CA ALA A 42 13.53 10.63 16.40
C ALA A 42 13.24 9.36 15.61
N TYR A 43 13.41 8.20 16.21
CA TYR A 43 13.14 6.91 15.59
C TYR A 43 12.38 5.98 16.53
N ALA A 44 11.56 5.12 15.94
CA ALA A 44 10.86 4.06 16.65
C ALA A 44 11.40 2.69 16.19
N LEU A 45 11.72 1.84 17.15
CA LEU A 45 12.09 0.45 16.88
C LEU A 45 10.83 -0.42 16.90
N GLU A 46 10.60 -1.12 15.82
CA GLU A 46 9.49 -2.06 15.70
C GLU A 46 9.99 -3.46 15.35
N THR A 47 9.43 -4.46 16.03
CA THR A 47 9.61 -5.85 15.61
C THR A 47 8.80 -6.14 14.35
N PRO A 48 9.34 -6.89 13.38
CA PRO A 48 8.59 -7.29 12.20
C PRO A 48 7.38 -8.16 12.58
N SER A 49 6.45 -8.31 11.64
CA SER A 49 5.34 -9.26 11.79
C SER A 49 5.87 -10.68 11.99
N ALA A 50 5.18 -11.49 12.80
CA ALA A 50 5.62 -12.83 13.15
C ALA A 50 5.79 -13.74 11.91
N ASP A 51 4.88 -13.60 10.94
CA ASP A 51 4.86 -14.35 9.69
C ASP A 51 4.19 -13.56 8.57
N MET A 52 4.19 -14.11 7.34
CA MET A 52 3.55 -13.49 6.17
C MET A 52 2.03 -13.40 6.29
N GLY A 53 1.38 -14.24 7.10
CA GLY A 53 -0.05 -14.15 7.37
C GLY A 53 -0.39 -12.91 8.21
N GLU A 54 0.39 -12.66 9.26
CA GLU A 54 0.26 -11.47 10.10
C GLU A 54 0.63 -10.19 9.33
N GLU A 55 1.68 -10.27 8.49
CA GLU A 55 2.03 -9.18 7.57
C GLU A 55 0.88 -8.90 6.59
N GLY A 56 0.21 -9.92 6.08
CA GLY A 56 -0.97 -9.78 5.23
C GLY A 56 -2.14 -9.07 5.93
N LYS A 57 -2.40 -9.38 7.20
CA LYS A 57 -3.40 -8.67 8.01
C LYS A 57 -3.04 -7.19 8.13
N ARG A 58 -1.77 -6.90 8.46
CA ARG A 58 -1.27 -5.51 8.57
C ARG A 58 -1.40 -4.77 7.24
N LYS A 59 -0.97 -5.36 6.11
CA LYS A 59 -1.03 -4.74 4.78
C LYS A 59 -2.46 -4.53 4.30
N LYS A 60 -3.35 -5.48 4.54
CA LYS A 60 -4.77 -5.36 4.23
C LYS A 60 -5.41 -4.18 4.99
N ARG A 61 -5.08 -4.01 6.28
CA ARG A 61 -5.55 -2.87 7.07
C ARG A 61 -5.04 -1.53 6.51
N ILE A 62 -3.73 -1.44 6.25
CA ILE A 62 -3.13 -0.23 5.66
C ILE A 62 -3.77 0.11 4.32
N ALA A 63 -4.03 -0.89 3.49
CA ALA A 63 -4.69 -0.69 2.20
C ALA A 63 -6.14 -0.22 2.35
N ALA A 64 -6.91 -0.84 3.25
CA ALA A 64 -8.28 -0.40 3.55
C ALA A 64 -8.32 1.04 4.06
N GLY A 65 -7.42 1.39 5.00
CA GLY A 65 -7.30 2.75 5.50
C GLY A 65 -6.83 3.74 4.43
N GLY A 66 -5.93 3.31 3.54
CA GLY A 66 -5.51 4.10 2.39
C GLY A 66 -6.67 4.44 1.46
N LEU A 67 -7.48 3.45 1.11
CA LEU A 67 -8.67 3.64 0.27
C LEU A 67 -9.74 4.52 0.97
N GLN A 68 -9.95 4.33 2.27
CA GLN A 68 -10.81 5.20 3.08
C GLN A 68 -10.29 6.65 3.05
N SER A 69 -8.98 6.84 3.20
CA SER A 69 -8.34 8.15 3.16
C SER A 69 -8.50 8.84 1.81
N VAL A 70 -8.44 8.09 0.70
CA VAL A 70 -8.69 8.64 -0.66
C VAL A 70 -10.08 9.28 -0.72
N TRP A 71 -11.08 8.64 -0.18
CA TRP A 71 -12.44 9.18 -0.16
C TRP A 71 -12.59 10.39 0.77
N ARG A 72 -11.99 10.33 1.97
CA ARG A 72 -12.05 11.42 2.95
C ARG A 72 -11.31 12.67 2.51
N LEU A 73 -10.19 12.49 1.85
CA LEU A 73 -9.32 13.56 1.38
C LEU A 73 -9.56 13.95 -0.08
N LYS A 74 -10.76 13.69 -0.61
CA LYS A 74 -11.11 14.00 -2.01
C LYS A 74 -10.90 15.47 -2.40
N GLY A 75 -10.98 16.39 -1.44
CA GLY A 75 -10.67 17.81 -1.66
C GLY A 75 -9.24 18.05 -2.18
N LEU A 76 -8.29 17.17 -1.80
CA LEU A 76 -6.90 17.24 -2.25
C LEU A 76 -6.68 16.87 -3.72
N PHE A 77 -7.71 16.41 -4.44
CA PHE A 77 -7.62 16.23 -5.89
C PHE A 77 -7.56 17.56 -6.66
N ASN A 78 -7.92 18.66 -6.03
CA ASN A 78 -7.89 19.97 -6.67
C ASN A 78 -6.45 20.49 -6.78
N ILE A 79 -5.81 20.20 -7.93
CA ILE A 79 -4.42 20.61 -8.21
C ILE A 79 -4.26 22.13 -8.27
N PHE A 80 -5.30 22.87 -8.69
CA PHE A 80 -5.26 24.33 -8.76
C PHE A 80 -5.24 24.97 -7.37
N ARG A 81 -5.84 24.32 -6.37
CA ARG A 81 -5.85 24.82 -4.99
C ARG A 81 -4.62 24.38 -4.20
N TYR A 82 -4.16 23.14 -4.38
CA TYR A 82 -3.14 22.53 -3.53
C TYR A 82 -1.80 22.27 -4.25
N GLY A 83 -1.73 22.52 -5.56
CA GLY A 83 -0.49 22.45 -6.33
C GLY A 83 0.29 21.14 -6.13
N THR A 84 1.54 21.28 -5.70
CA THR A 84 2.45 20.15 -5.47
C THR A 84 1.93 19.12 -4.47
N LEU A 85 1.20 19.56 -3.43
CA LEU A 85 0.62 18.63 -2.44
C LEU A 85 -0.40 17.68 -3.10
N SER A 86 -1.27 18.23 -3.98
CA SER A 86 -2.23 17.44 -4.75
C SER A 86 -1.50 16.43 -5.65
N PHE A 87 -0.49 16.88 -6.39
CA PHE A 87 0.29 16.02 -7.27
C PHE A 87 0.97 14.88 -6.50
N GLN A 88 1.64 15.17 -5.40
CA GLN A 88 2.28 14.18 -4.55
C GLN A 88 1.26 13.20 -3.95
N TYR A 89 0.13 13.71 -3.47
CA TYR A 89 -0.92 12.88 -2.91
C TYR A 89 -1.48 11.90 -3.95
N VAL A 90 -1.83 12.39 -5.14
CA VAL A 90 -2.40 11.56 -6.20
C VAL A 90 -1.38 10.53 -6.69
N SER A 91 -0.17 10.96 -7.06
CA SER A 91 0.84 10.08 -7.66
C SER A 91 1.39 9.03 -6.69
N HIS A 92 1.65 9.38 -5.43
CA HIS A 92 2.32 8.49 -4.48
C HIS A 92 1.37 7.70 -3.58
N ARG A 93 0.10 8.14 -3.46
CA ARG A 93 -0.87 7.49 -2.57
C ARG A 93 -2.09 6.99 -3.32
N VAL A 94 -2.82 7.88 -4.00
CA VAL A 94 -4.08 7.50 -4.65
C VAL A 94 -3.86 6.43 -5.72
N LEU A 95 -2.96 6.65 -6.68
CA LEU A 95 -2.68 5.69 -7.75
C LEU A 95 -2.17 4.36 -7.20
N ARG A 96 -1.34 4.39 -6.17
CA ARG A 96 -0.81 3.18 -5.53
C ARG A 96 -1.90 2.32 -4.87
N TRP A 97 -2.94 2.94 -4.31
CA TRP A 97 -4.02 2.21 -3.63
C TRP A 97 -5.22 1.91 -4.54
N THR A 98 -5.25 2.46 -5.75
CA THR A 98 -6.38 2.30 -6.68
C THR A 98 -5.95 1.66 -8.00
N LEU A 99 -5.34 2.44 -8.88
CA LEU A 99 -5.06 2.05 -10.25
C LEU A 99 -3.94 1.02 -10.38
N THR A 100 -2.83 1.20 -9.64
CA THR A 100 -1.64 0.35 -9.79
C THR A 100 -1.91 -1.15 -9.59
N PRO A 101 -2.63 -1.60 -8.54
CA PRO A 101 -2.94 -3.01 -8.38
C PRO A 101 -3.80 -3.59 -9.50
N LEU A 102 -4.74 -2.80 -10.02
CA LEU A 102 -5.61 -3.22 -11.12
C LEU A 102 -4.81 -3.33 -12.42
N MET A 103 -4.00 -2.32 -12.73
CA MET A 103 -3.17 -2.33 -13.94
C MET A 103 -2.19 -3.51 -13.96
N LEU A 104 -1.62 -3.88 -12.82
CA LEU A 104 -0.74 -5.03 -12.74
C LEU A 104 -1.38 -6.31 -13.31
N PHE A 105 -2.64 -6.55 -12.95
CA PHE A 105 -3.37 -7.74 -13.41
C PHE A 105 -3.94 -7.57 -14.82
N LEU A 106 -4.35 -6.35 -15.22
CA LEU A 106 -4.85 -6.07 -16.57
C LEU A 106 -3.75 -6.10 -17.62
N LEU A 107 -2.50 -5.81 -17.26
CA LEU A 107 -1.36 -5.89 -18.18
C LEU A 107 -1.11 -7.31 -18.71
N LEU A 108 -1.49 -8.37 -17.97
CA LEU A 108 -1.28 -9.74 -18.42
C LEU A 108 -2.13 -10.06 -19.67
N PRO A 109 -3.48 -9.92 -19.65
CA PRO A 109 -4.28 -10.14 -20.85
C PRO A 109 -3.99 -9.13 -21.96
N ALA A 110 -3.66 -7.88 -21.63
CA ALA A 110 -3.30 -6.88 -22.63
C ALA A 110 -2.02 -7.27 -23.38
N ASN A 111 -0.96 -7.67 -22.69
CA ASN A 111 0.28 -8.13 -23.32
C ASN A 111 0.09 -9.45 -24.08
N PHE A 112 -0.79 -10.33 -23.60
CA PHE A 112 -1.13 -11.55 -24.36
C PHE A 112 -1.75 -11.20 -25.71
N VAL A 113 -2.75 -10.30 -25.75
CA VAL A 113 -3.38 -9.86 -27.00
C VAL A 113 -2.35 -9.19 -27.93
N LEU A 114 -1.48 -8.33 -27.39
CA LEU A 114 -0.41 -7.70 -28.17
C LEU A 114 0.60 -8.73 -28.73
N ALA A 115 0.93 -9.77 -27.97
CA ALA A 115 1.83 -10.84 -28.42
C ALA A 115 1.25 -11.64 -29.59
N LEU A 116 -0.09 -11.75 -29.72
CA LEU A 116 -0.76 -12.39 -30.85
C LEU A 116 -0.54 -11.65 -32.18
N SER A 117 -0.11 -10.38 -32.15
CA SER A 117 0.26 -9.64 -33.36
C SER A 117 1.54 -10.18 -34.05
N GLY A 118 2.25 -11.12 -33.42
CA GLY A 118 3.49 -11.72 -33.93
C GLY A 118 4.73 -10.82 -33.83
N SER A 119 4.63 -9.63 -33.26
CA SER A 119 5.77 -8.75 -33.06
C SER A 119 6.74 -9.32 -32.02
N PRO A 120 8.04 -9.51 -32.33
CA PRO A 120 9.04 -10.03 -31.39
C PRO A 120 9.16 -9.21 -30.12
N PHE A 121 8.94 -7.90 -30.21
CA PHE A 121 8.97 -6.99 -29.06
C PHE A 121 7.86 -7.31 -28.04
N TYR A 122 6.61 -7.44 -28.48
CA TYR A 122 5.50 -7.76 -27.60
C TYR A 122 5.56 -9.20 -27.06
N ILE A 123 6.03 -10.14 -27.87
CA ILE A 123 6.31 -11.51 -27.42
C ILE A 123 7.36 -11.50 -26.31
N GLY A 124 8.45 -10.74 -26.48
CA GLY A 124 9.51 -10.61 -25.47
C GLY A 124 8.99 -10.04 -24.15
N ILE A 125 8.17 -8.97 -24.20
CA ILE A 125 7.54 -8.38 -23.00
C ILE A 125 6.62 -9.39 -22.32
N PHE A 126 5.82 -10.13 -23.09
CA PHE A 126 4.91 -11.13 -22.52
C PHE A 126 5.67 -12.28 -21.85
N VAL A 127 6.74 -12.77 -22.45
CA VAL A 127 7.62 -13.80 -21.86
C VAL A 127 8.24 -13.29 -20.55
N LEU A 128 8.78 -12.07 -20.53
CA LEU A 128 9.33 -11.46 -19.31
C LEU A 128 8.27 -11.35 -18.20
N GLN A 129 7.05 -11.00 -18.56
CA GLN A 129 5.94 -10.92 -17.61
C GLN A 129 5.57 -12.30 -17.05
N LEU A 130 5.54 -13.35 -17.88
CA LEU A 130 5.32 -14.72 -17.43
C LEU A 130 6.44 -15.19 -16.49
N LEU A 131 7.70 -14.88 -16.81
CA LEU A 131 8.85 -15.17 -15.94
C LEU A 131 8.72 -14.47 -14.58
N PHE A 132 8.26 -13.23 -14.57
CA PHE A 132 8.02 -12.50 -13.34
C PHE A 132 6.94 -13.16 -12.47
N TYR A 133 5.79 -13.57 -13.04
CA TYR A 133 4.73 -14.24 -12.28
C TYR A 133 5.13 -15.65 -11.82
N THR A 134 5.88 -16.39 -12.64
CA THR A 134 6.39 -17.71 -12.25
C THR A 134 7.43 -17.58 -11.12
N ALA A 135 8.31 -16.59 -11.16
CA ALA A 135 9.24 -16.29 -10.08
C ALA A 135 8.51 -15.89 -8.78
N ALA A 136 7.44 -15.10 -8.89
CA ALA A 136 6.60 -14.75 -7.74
C ALA A 136 5.92 -15.98 -7.13
N TYR A 137 5.41 -16.88 -7.95
CA TYR A 137 4.81 -18.15 -7.49
C TYR A 137 5.84 -19.06 -6.83
N ALA A 138 7.03 -19.18 -7.42
CA ALA A 138 8.13 -19.93 -6.81
C ALA A 138 8.53 -19.35 -5.44
N GLY A 139 8.64 -18.01 -5.35
CA GLY A 139 8.91 -17.31 -4.09
C GLY A 139 7.84 -17.59 -3.02
N TYR A 140 6.57 -17.58 -3.41
CA TYR A 140 5.46 -17.97 -2.52
C TYR A 140 5.60 -19.40 -1.99
N LYS A 141 5.91 -20.37 -2.87
CA LYS A 141 6.11 -21.78 -2.47
C LYS A 141 7.32 -21.95 -1.55
N MET A 142 8.40 -21.24 -1.80
CA MET A 142 9.58 -21.27 -0.94
C MET A 142 9.29 -20.69 0.44
N GLU A 143 8.58 -19.57 0.51
CA GLU A 143 8.16 -18.98 1.77
C GLU A 143 7.31 -19.95 2.61
N GLN A 144 6.36 -20.67 2.00
CA GLN A 144 5.58 -21.71 2.69
C GLN A 144 6.44 -22.83 3.28
N ARG A 145 7.61 -23.08 2.72
CA ARG A 145 8.57 -24.08 3.19
C ARG A 145 9.65 -23.52 4.12
N ASN A 146 9.50 -22.25 4.54
CA ASN A 146 10.51 -21.50 5.31
C ASN A 146 11.90 -21.42 4.61
N LEU A 147 11.93 -21.57 3.29
CA LEU A 147 13.13 -21.41 2.49
C LEU A 147 13.25 -19.94 2.05
N ARG A 148 14.39 -19.29 2.36
CA ARG A 148 14.61 -17.89 2.04
C ARG A 148 15.49 -17.73 0.79
N ASN A 149 14.92 -17.21 -0.30
CA ASN A 149 15.67 -16.78 -1.46
C ASN A 149 15.28 -15.32 -1.77
N LYS A 150 16.26 -14.41 -1.59
CA LYS A 150 16.02 -12.97 -1.75
C LYS A 150 15.54 -12.59 -3.15
N LEU A 151 16.05 -13.22 -4.20
CA LEU A 151 15.69 -12.92 -5.60
C LEU A 151 14.24 -13.29 -5.89
N LEU A 152 13.78 -14.45 -5.43
CA LEU A 152 12.39 -14.90 -5.63
C LEU A 152 11.42 -14.24 -4.64
N PHE A 153 11.92 -13.79 -3.49
CA PHE A 153 11.10 -13.09 -2.52
C PHE A 153 10.63 -11.70 -3.03
N ILE A 154 11.46 -11.00 -3.81
CA ILE A 154 11.10 -9.67 -4.34
C ILE A 154 9.84 -9.71 -5.21
N PRO A 155 9.75 -10.50 -6.30
CA PRO A 155 8.54 -10.58 -7.11
C PRO A 155 7.34 -11.13 -6.33
N TYR A 156 7.56 -12.12 -5.44
CA TYR A 156 6.50 -12.63 -4.55
C TYR A 156 5.95 -11.50 -3.67
N TYR A 157 6.80 -10.77 -2.96
CA TYR A 157 6.37 -9.71 -2.06
C TYR A 157 5.67 -8.57 -2.79
N PHE A 158 6.12 -8.24 -4.01
CA PHE A 158 5.46 -7.26 -4.85
C PHE A 158 4.02 -7.65 -5.20
N ILE A 159 3.81 -8.89 -5.66
CA ILE A 159 2.46 -9.42 -5.93
C ILE A 159 1.63 -9.48 -4.65
N PHE A 160 2.21 -9.98 -3.56
CA PHE A 160 1.57 -10.05 -2.25
C PHE A 160 1.04 -8.68 -1.78
N MET A 161 1.84 -7.62 -1.94
CA MET A 161 1.43 -6.26 -1.59
C MET A 161 0.21 -5.81 -2.40
N ASN A 162 0.22 -6.02 -3.72
CA ASN A 162 -0.87 -5.63 -4.61
C ASN A 162 -2.15 -6.43 -4.35
N ILE A 163 -2.04 -7.73 -4.09
CA ILE A 163 -3.19 -8.56 -3.68
C ILE A 163 -3.80 -8.04 -2.38
N ASN A 164 -2.97 -7.63 -1.41
CA ASN A 164 -3.49 -7.10 -0.15
C ASN A 164 -4.18 -5.73 -0.31
N VAL A 165 -3.83 -4.94 -1.32
CA VAL A 165 -4.61 -3.73 -1.66
C VAL A 165 -6.02 -4.12 -2.13
N ILE A 166 -6.14 -5.09 -3.02
CA ILE A 166 -7.44 -5.59 -3.50
C ILE A 166 -8.25 -6.18 -2.33
N ARG A 167 -7.62 -6.98 -1.47
CA ARG A 167 -8.26 -7.52 -0.26
C ARG A 167 -8.70 -6.41 0.70
N GLY A 168 -7.94 -5.31 0.79
CA GLY A 168 -8.29 -4.12 1.57
C GLY A 168 -9.54 -3.43 1.05
N PHE A 169 -9.71 -3.34 -0.27
CA PHE A 169 -10.90 -2.82 -0.91
C PHE A 169 -12.16 -3.64 -0.53
N PHE A 170 -12.12 -4.95 -0.69
CA PHE A 170 -13.23 -5.82 -0.31
C PHE A 170 -13.51 -5.78 1.19
N TYR A 171 -12.48 -5.68 2.01
CA TYR A 171 -12.65 -5.54 3.46
C TYR A 171 -13.37 -4.23 3.81
N LEU A 172 -12.97 -3.11 3.23
CA LEU A 172 -13.59 -1.81 3.48
C LEU A 172 -15.06 -1.80 3.06
N HIS A 173 -15.38 -2.45 1.94
CA HIS A 173 -16.76 -2.56 1.45
C HIS A 173 -17.66 -3.42 2.35
N LYS A 174 -17.10 -4.52 2.89
CA LYS A 174 -17.85 -5.47 3.74
C LYS A 174 -18.06 -4.93 5.16
N ASN A 175 -17.08 -4.20 5.73
CA ASN A 175 -17.08 -3.76 7.13
C ASN A 175 -17.27 -2.25 7.25
N LYS A 176 -18.33 -1.72 6.64
CA LYS A 176 -18.65 -0.29 6.69
C LYS A 176 -18.74 0.19 8.15
N GLY A 177 -17.82 1.07 8.53
CA GLY A 177 -17.94 1.86 9.77
C GLY A 177 -17.37 1.23 11.04
N ASN A 178 -16.72 0.08 10.99
CA ASN A 178 -16.12 -0.50 12.19
C ASN A 178 -14.60 -0.28 12.19
N GLY A 179 -14.13 0.74 12.92
CA GLY A 179 -12.68 1.02 13.11
C GLY A 179 -11.95 -0.01 13.96
N ALA A 180 -12.67 -0.94 14.59
CA ALA A 180 -12.09 -1.99 15.40
C ALA A 180 -11.35 -3.01 14.54
N TRP A 181 -10.04 -3.12 14.73
CA TRP A 181 -9.17 -4.05 14.04
C TRP A 181 -8.35 -4.88 15.01
N SER A 182 -8.29 -6.19 14.81
CA SER A 182 -7.37 -7.04 15.59
C SER A 182 -5.91 -6.69 15.21
N LYS A 183 -5.09 -6.38 16.22
CA LYS A 183 -3.65 -6.11 15.99
C LYS A 183 -2.98 -7.38 15.43
N ALA A 184 -2.14 -7.20 14.42
CA ALA A 184 -1.28 -8.28 13.91
C ALA A 184 -0.28 -8.70 15.00
N LYS A 185 -0.03 -10.00 15.13
CA LYS A 185 0.98 -10.53 16.06
C LYS A 185 2.37 -10.15 15.58
N ARG A 186 3.20 -9.70 16.51
CA ARG A 186 4.61 -9.38 16.24
C ARG A 186 5.49 -10.58 16.57
N GLY A 187 6.61 -10.71 15.90
CA GLY A 187 7.63 -11.70 16.21
C GLY A 187 8.29 -11.44 17.57
N PRO A 188 9.08 -12.38 18.10
CA PRO A 188 9.84 -12.17 19.32
C PRO A 188 10.79 -10.97 19.14
N SER A 189 10.86 -10.12 20.17
CA SER A 189 11.82 -9.00 20.19
C SER A 189 13.24 -9.57 20.27
N THR A 190 14.02 -9.38 19.22
CA THR A 190 15.47 -9.56 19.27
C THR A 190 16.10 -8.25 19.77
N LEU A 191 15.98 -7.96 21.05
CA LEU A 191 16.81 -6.98 21.76
C LEU A 191 17.99 -7.69 22.36
#